data_6d8ae54d22cdfb80814b0a18d32f3297
#
_entry.id   6d8ae54d22cdfb80814b0a18d32f3297
#
_cell.length_a   1.000
_cell.length_b   1.000
_cell.length_c   1.000
_cell.angle_alpha   90.00
_cell.angle_beta   90.00
_cell.angle_gamma   90.00
#
_symmetry.space_group_name_H-M   'P 1'
#
loop_
_entity.id
_entity.type
_entity.pdbx_description
1 polymer ?
#
loop_
_entity_poly.entity_id
_entity_poly.type
_entity_poly.pdbx_seq_one_letter_code
_entity_poly.pdbx_strand_id
1 'polypeptide(L)'
;EANALNRKKIKYSPQEFSQRCQRHIRFYKTAQGNRRADPPKTLTTKPIFIVGMPRSGTTLTETIIGTHSLVAPCGELGSIPKISRFINKNFPKLKPYPECIDDLLPGQLSAMAESYLQQLPDEGQGASYTADKLPHNFVNVGLIHRIFPEAPIIHVMRDPRDNGLSNFQQNFGAKYGGMGFAFDLEHLASEINNYWRLMKHWRKIGVPMIEFWYEDLVNEQEVISKALINYCGLQWEEGILEFHKLKRRVKTASVGQVRNK
;
A
#
# COMPACT_ATOMS: atom_id res chain seq x y z
N GLU A 1 -29.78 3.67 -2.88
CA GLU A 1 -30.10 3.72 -4.34
C GLU A 1 -28.87 3.93 -5.21
N ALA A 2 -28.03 4.96 -4.95
CA ALA A 2 -26.82 5.26 -5.78
C ALA A 2 -25.86 4.08 -5.87
N ASN A 3 -25.55 3.40 -4.76
CA ASN A 3 -24.67 2.24 -4.73
C ASN A 3 -25.24 1.07 -5.55
N ALA A 4 -26.55 0.83 -5.49
CA ALA A 4 -27.19 -0.22 -6.29
C ALA A 4 -27.09 0.04 -7.80
N LEU A 5 -27.13 1.29 -8.22
CA LEU A 5 -26.93 1.69 -9.62
C LEU A 5 -25.46 1.50 -10.06
N ASN A 6 -24.52 1.88 -9.21
CA ASN A 6 -23.09 1.71 -9.49
C ASN A 6 -22.70 0.23 -9.52
N ARG A 7 -23.24 -0.60 -8.62
CA ARG A 7 -23.01 -2.05 -8.59
C ARG A 7 -23.33 -2.72 -9.92
N LYS A 8 -24.40 -2.29 -10.61
CA LYS A 8 -24.79 -2.86 -11.93
C LYS A 8 -23.76 -2.58 -13.03
N LYS A 9 -22.92 -1.54 -12.88
CA LYS A 9 -21.94 -1.09 -13.87
C LYS A 9 -20.54 -1.66 -13.62
N ILE A 10 -20.28 -2.19 -12.43
CA ILE A 10 -18.93 -2.61 -12.00
C ILE A 10 -18.90 -4.12 -11.81
N LYS A 11 -17.96 -4.77 -12.51
CA LYS A 11 -17.65 -6.18 -12.29
C LYS A 11 -16.72 -6.31 -11.10
N TYR A 12 -17.23 -6.82 -9.99
CA TYR A 12 -16.46 -7.20 -8.82
C TYR A 12 -16.90 -8.57 -8.32
N SER A 13 -15.94 -9.44 -8.00
CA SER A 13 -16.17 -10.79 -7.48
C SER A 13 -15.48 -10.94 -6.11
N PRO A 14 -16.25 -11.01 -5.00
CA PRO A 14 -15.67 -11.28 -3.68
C PRO A 14 -14.95 -12.65 -3.65
N GLN A 15 -15.43 -13.61 -4.43
CA GLN A 15 -14.85 -14.95 -4.52
C GLN A 15 -13.46 -14.91 -5.15
N GLU A 16 -13.28 -14.18 -6.26
CA GLU A 16 -11.98 -14.00 -6.92
C GLU A 16 -10.97 -13.30 -6.00
N PHE A 17 -11.42 -12.26 -5.28
CA PHE A 17 -10.58 -11.58 -4.31
C PHE A 17 -10.17 -12.51 -3.17
N SER A 18 -11.13 -13.25 -2.61
CA SER A 18 -10.85 -14.25 -1.55
C SER A 18 -9.86 -15.32 -2.01
N GLN A 19 -10.05 -15.87 -3.21
CA GLN A 19 -9.12 -16.84 -3.80
C GLN A 19 -7.71 -16.26 -3.97
N ARG A 20 -7.61 -15.01 -4.44
CA ARG A 20 -6.32 -14.30 -4.55
C ARG A 20 -5.63 -14.19 -3.20
N CYS A 21 -6.31 -13.73 -2.16
CA CYS A 21 -5.76 -13.65 -0.82
C CYS A 21 -5.31 -15.03 -0.29
N GLN A 22 -6.13 -16.07 -0.50
CA GLN A 22 -5.78 -17.44 -0.09
C GLN A 22 -4.54 -17.96 -0.82
N ARG A 23 -4.36 -17.64 -2.11
CA ARG A 23 -3.15 -18.02 -2.86
C ARG A 23 -1.91 -17.39 -2.24
N HIS A 24 -1.95 -16.08 -1.90
CA HIS A 24 -0.84 -15.42 -1.22
C HIS A 24 -0.53 -16.09 0.14
N ILE A 25 -1.56 -16.38 0.94
CA ILE A 25 -1.41 -17.05 2.24
C ILE A 25 -0.79 -18.45 2.09
N ARG A 26 -1.18 -19.20 1.06
CA ARG A 26 -0.62 -20.54 0.82
C ARG A 26 0.81 -20.51 0.33
N PHE A 27 1.15 -19.51 -0.48
CA PHE A 27 2.46 -19.40 -1.11
C PHE A 27 3.52 -18.86 -0.15
N TYR A 28 3.29 -17.70 0.45
CA TYR A 28 4.26 -17.10 1.36
C TYR A 28 4.25 -17.79 2.72
N LYS A 29 5.26 -18.62 2.99
CA LYS A 29 5.38 -19.38 4.26
C LYS A 29 6.27 -18.69 5.29
N THR A 30 7.22 -17.87 4.82
CA THR A 30 8.15 -17.07 5.62
C THR A 30 8.33 -15.70 4.99
N ALA A 31 8.66 -14.68 5.78
CA ALA A 31 8.95 -13.34 5.27
C ALA A 31 10.13 -13.36 4.28
N GLN A 32 11.12 -14.18 4.61
CA GLN A 32 12.36 -14.22 3.83
C GLN A 32 12.20 -14.93 2.50
N GLY A 33 11.30 -15.95 2.41
CA GLY A 33 11.24 -16.82 1.25
C GLY A 33 12.61 -17.39 0.87
N ASN A 34 12.67 -18.11 -0.23
CA ASN A 34 13.92 -18.73 -0.67
C ASN A 34 14.85 -17.78 -1.43
N ARG A 35 14.33 -16.64 -1.93
CA ARG A 35 15.10 -15.67 -2.72
C ARG A 35 14.64 -14.25 -2.45
N ARG A 36 15.60 -13.33 -2.33
CA ARG A 36 15.41 -11.87 -2.25
C ARG A 36 16.12 -11.23 -3.43
N ALA A 37 15.70 -10.04 -3.82
CA ALA A 37 16.50 -9.22 -4.70
C ALA A 37 17.83 -8.87 -3.99
N ASP A 38 18.91 -8.91 -4.73
CA ASP A 38 20.10 -8.18 -4.30
C ASP A 38 19.72 -6.69 -4.28
N PRO A 39 20.21 -5.91 -3.28
CA PRO A 39 19.93 -4.47 -3.29
C PRO A 39 20.36 -3.91 -4.64
N PRO A 40 19.50 -3.11 -5.29
CA PRO A 40 19.86 -2.47 -6.55
C PRO A 40 21.19 -1.72 -6.36
N LYS A 41 22.14 -1.93 -7.27
CA LYS A 41 23.50 -1.37 -7.18
C LYS A 41 23.54 0.16 -7.12
N THR A 42 22.43 0.80 -7.48
CA THR A 42 22.25 2.26 -7.51
C THR A 42 20.89 2.64 -6.92
N LEU A 43 20.67 2.35 -5.63
CA LEU A 43 19.52 2.93 -4.92
C LEU A 43 19.79 4.43 -4.73
N THR A 44 19.29 5.24 -5.65
CA THR A 44 19.29 6.71 -5.49
C THR A 44 18.19 7.17 -4.53
N THR A 45 17.18 6.33 -4.27
CA THR A 45 16.07 6.62 -3.37
C THR A 45 15.57 5.37 -2.65
N LYS A 46 15.11 5.51 -1.42
CA LYS A 46 14.53 4.42 -0.60
C LYS A 46 13.00 4.55 -0.59
N PRO A 47 12.25 3.59 -1.14
CA PRO A 47 10.79 3.64 -1.08
C PRO A 47 10.26 3.33 0.31
N ILE A 48 9.22 4.05 0.74
CA ILE A 48 8.40 3.81 1.91
C ILE A 48 7.03 3.42 1.39
N PHE A 49 6.51 2.26 1.80
CA PHE A 49 5.20 1.77 1.35
C PHE A 49 4.14 1.96 2.43
N ILE A 50 3.06 2.68 2.11
CA ILE A 50 1.94 2.92 3.01
C ILE A 50 0.75 2.11 2.51
N VAL A 51 0.35 1.12 3.30
CA VAL A 51 -0.70 0.15 2.97
C VAL A 51 -1.82 0.14 4.00
N GLY A 52 -2.99 -0.38 3.63
CA GLY A 52 -4.15 -0.51 4.50
C GLY A 52 -5.43 -0.63 3.69
N MET A 53 -6.58 -0.66 4.34
CA MET A 53 -7.83 -0.52 3.60
C MET A 53 -7.96 0.91 3.03
N PRO A 54 -8.58 1.10 1.87
CA PRO A 54 -9.02 2.44 1.47
C PRO A 54 -9.81 3.10 2.59
N ARG A 55 -9.65 4.40 2.79
CA ARG A 55 -10.30 5.17 3.87
C ARG A 55 -9.82 4.85 5.30
N SER A 56 -8.68 4.18 5.46
CA SER A 56 -8.09 3.92 6.79
C SER A 56 -7.19 5.05 7.32
N GLY A 57 -6.99 6.15 6.58
CA GLY A 57 -6.08 7.22 7.01
C GLY A 57 -4.72 7.21 6.31
N THR A 58 -4.50 6.34 5.33
CA THR A 58 -3.25 6.25 4.57
C THR A 58 -2.82 7.57 3.92
N THR A 59 -3.78 8.41 3.48
CA THR A 59 -3.49 9.73 2.92
C THR A 59 -2.97 10.70 3.99
N LEU A 60 -3.53 10.68 5.19
CA LEU A 60 -3.04 11.49 6.31
C LEU A 60 -1.61 11.09 6.65
N THR A 61 -1.36 9.79 6.75
CA THR A 61 -0.02 9.23 7.01
C THR A 61 0.99 9.66 5.95
N GLU A 62 0.64 9.57 4.67
CA GLU A 62 1.49 10.05 3.56
C GLU A 62 1.77 11.55 3.69
N THR A 63 0.75 12.33 4.06
CA THR A 63 0.91 13.78 4.20
C THR A 63 1.88 14.12 5.33
N ILE A 64 1.74 13.47 6.49
CA ILE A 64 2.64 13.65 7.63
C ILE A 64 4.08 13.30 7.27
N ILE A 65 4.31 12.09 6.72
CA ILE A 65 5.65 11.63 6.35
C ILE A 65 6.25 12.49 5.23
N GLY A 66 5.42 12.87 4.26
CA GLY A 66 5.82 13.72 3.14
C GLY A 66 6.05 15.19 3.48
N THR A 67 5.88 15.57 4.77
CA THR A 67 6.32 16.90 5.28
C THR A 67 7.82 16.90 5.58
N HIS A 68 8.42 15.74 5.80
CA HIS A 68 9.84 15.61 6.04
C HIS A 68 10.65 16.01 4.80
N SER A 69 11.71 16.82 5.00
CA SER A 69 12.51 17.43 3.91
C SER A 69 13.15 16.41 2.94
N LEU A 70 13.45 15.19 3.39
CA LEU A 70 14.07 14.13 2.59
C LEU A 70 13.04 13.22 1.89
N VAL A 71 11.73 13.38 2.09
CA VAL A 71 10.70 12.49 1.59
C VAL A 71 9.89 13.14 0.48
N ALA A 72 9.89 12.53 -0.69
CA ALA A 72 8.97 12.87 -1.77
C ALA A 72 7.73 11.97 -1.70
N PRO A 73 6.56 12.51 -1.37
CA PRO A 73 5.33 11.75 -1.42
C PRO A 73 4.83 11.62 -2.86
N CYS A 74 4.69 10.38 -3.33
CA CYS A 74 4.40 10.05 -4.73
C CYS A 74 2.93 9.66 -4.99
N GLY A 75 2.08 9.63 -3.95
CA GLY A 75 0.68 9.25 -4.09
C GLY A 75 0.48 7.76 -4.38
N GLU A 76 -0.55 7.43 -5.14
CA GLU A 76 -0.92 6.05 -5.45
C GLU A 76 -0.18 5.55 -6.70
N LEU A 77 0.99 4.94 -6.50
CA LEU A 77 1.76 4.38 -7.60
C LEU A 77 1.22 2.99 -7.99
N GLY A 78 0.88 2.84 -9.26
CA GLY A 78 0.43 1.55 -9.82
C GLY A 78 1.58 0.60 -10.15
N SER A 79 2.83 0.90 -9.79
CA SER A 79 4.02 0.16 -10.23
C SER A 79 4.08 -1.25 -9.66
N ILE A 80 3.83 -1.45 -8.37
CA ILE A 80 3.80 -2.80 -7.75
C ILE A 80 2.72 -3.70 -8.39
N PRO A 81 1.45 -3.28 -8.54
CA PRO A 81 0.45 -4.05 -9.30
C PRO A 81 0.81 -4.28 -10.77
N LYS A 82 1.53 -3.35 -11.42
CA LYS A 82 2.01 -3.56 -12.79
C LYS A 82 3.09 -4.65 -12.85
N ILE A 83 4.03 -4.66 -11.89
CA ILE A 83 5.06 -5.70 -11.80
C ILE A 83 4.43 -7.07 -11.64
N SER A 84 3.45 -7.25 -10.76
CA SER A 84 2.78 -8.54 -10.58
C SER A 84 2.07 -9.02 -11.86
N ARG A 85 1.46 -8.12 -12.64
CA ARG A 85 0.87 -8.44 -13.95
C ARG A 85 1.92 -8.71 -15.02
N PHE A 86 3.03 -7.96 -15.02
CA PHE A 86 4.15 -8.16 -15.93
C PHE A 86 4.75 -9.55 -15.79
N ILE A 87 4.92 -10.05 -14.56
CA ILE A 87 5.42 -11.40 -14.30
C ILE A 87 4.55 -12.42 -15.00
N ASN A 88 3.24 -12.38 -14.81
CA ASN A 88 2.30 -13.31 -15.45
C ASN A 88 2.36 -13.28 -16.99
N LYS A 89 2.54 -12.09 -17.56
CA LYS A 89 2.56 -11.90 -19.02
C LYS A 89 3.87 -12.36 -19.67
N ASN A 90 5.01 -12.06 -19.03
CA ASN A 90 6.33 -12.25 -19.64
C ASN A 90 7.00 -13.56 -19.27
N PHE A 91 6.48 -14.27 -18.27
CA PHE A 91 6.93 -15.60 -17.88
C PHE A 91 5.79 -16.64 -17.98
N PRO A 92 5.18 -16.83 -19.16
CA PRO A 92 3.98 -17.68 -19.31
C PRO A 92 4.25 -19.16 -19.05
N LYS A 93 5.51 -19.60 -19.04
CA LYS A 93 5.92 -20.97 -18.70
C LYS A 93 6.01 -21.19 -17.17
N LEU A 94 6.08 -20.12 -16.38
CA LEU A 94 6.06 -20.21 -14.93
C LEU A 94 4.62 -20.31 -14.42
N LYS A 95 4.48 -20.74 -13.17
CA LYS A 95 3.20 -20.66 -12.46
C LYS A 95 2.73 -19.20 -12.41
N PRO A 96 1.41 -18.93 -12.34
CA PRO A 96 0.93 -17.58 -12.16
C PRO A 96 1.42 -16.95 -10.84
N TYR A 97 1.58 -15.63 -10.80
CA TYR A 97 1.87 -14.91 -9.55
C TYR A 97 0.79 -15.22 -8.47
N PRO A 98 1.17 -15.48 -7.21
CA PRO A 98 2.50 -15.31 -6.61
C PRO A 98 3.44 -16.53 -6.73
N GLU A 99 2.97 -17.70 -7.16
CA GLU A 99 3.70 -18.96 -7.09
C GLU A 99 5.00 -18.99 -7.93
N CYS A 100 5.07 -18.14 -8.95
CA CYS A 100 6.27 -18.01 -9.80
C CYS A 100 7.44 -17.28 -9.13
N ILE A 101 7.22 -16.57 -8.01
CA ILE A 101 8.25 -15.72 -7.40
C ILE A 101 9.49 -16.51 -6.98
N ASP A 102 9.31 -17.74 -6.49
CA ASP A 102 10.44 -18.57 -6.08
C ASP A 102 11.22 -19.17 -7.28
N ASP A 103 10.63 -19.13 -8.49
CA ASP A 103 11.27 -19.56 -9.72
C ASP A 103 12.10 -18.42 -10.37
N LEU A 104 11.92 -17.17 -9.93
CA LEU A 104 12.66 -16.03 -10.45
C LEU A 104 14.08 -15.97 -9.86
N LEU A 105 15.04 -15.59 -10.70
CA LEU A 105 16.41 -15.36 -10.27
C LEU A 105 16.56 -14.04 -9.48
N PRO A 106 17.52 -13.92 -8.55
CA PRO A 106 17.76 -12.67 -7.83
C PRO A 106 17.90 -11.46 -8.76
N GLY A 107 18.64 -11.57 -9.86
CA GLY A 107 18.79 -10.49 -10.84
C GLY A 107 17.48 -10.08 -11.52
N GLN A 108 16.51 -10.99 -11.69
CA GLN A 108 15.18 -10.64 -12.20
C GLN A 108 14.36 -9.86 -11.17
N LEU A 109 14.49 -10.20 -9.88
CA LEU A 109 13.86 -9.45 -8.80
C LEU A 109 14.49 -8.05 -8.67
N SER A 110 15.82 -7.94 -8.81
CA SER A 110 16.54 -6.66 -8.81
C SER A 110 16.11 -5.78 -9.99
N ALA A 111 15.98 -6.35 -11.19
CA ALA A 111 15.47 -5.62 -12.36
C ALA A 111 14.03 -5.11 -12.17
N MET A 112 13.19 -5.82 -11.40
CA MET A 112 11.86 -5.33 -11.05
C MET A 112 11.92 -4.15 -10.09
N ALA A 113 12.84 -4.17 -9.11
CA ALA A 113 13.08 -3.04 -8.23
C ALA A 113 13.59 -1.81 -9.01
N GLU A 114 14.54 -1.99 -9.92
CA GLU A 114 15.03 -0.92 -10.80
C GLU A 114 13.92 -0.36 -11.69
N SER A 115 13.10 -1.22 -12.28
CA SER A 115 11.95 -0.80 -13.09
C SER A 115 10.92 -0.01 -12.27
N TYR A 116 10.73 -0.34 -10.99
CA TYR A 116 9.89 0.46 -10.10
C TYR A 116 10.48 1.86 -9.89
N LEU A 117 11.78 1.97 -9.61
CA LEU A 117 12.45 3.24 -9.36
C LEU A 117 12.47 4.15 -10.61
N GLN A 118 12.63 3.57 -11.80
CA GLN A 118 12.55 4.30 -13.07
C GLN A 118 11.15 4.86 -13.38
N GLN A 119 10.10 4.33 -12.77
CA GLN A 119 8.73 4.77 -12.94
C GLN A 119 8.27 5.77 -11.87
N LEU A 120 9.16 6.21 -11.00
CA LEU A 120 8.84 7.25 -10.03
C LEU A 120 8.48 8.55 -10.76
N PRO A 121 7.48 9.32 -10.26
CA PRO A 121 7.15 10.64 -10.81
C PRO A 121 8.30 11.62 -10.57
N ASP A 122 8.27 12.76 -11.26
CA ASP A 122 9.34 13.77 -11.19
C ASP A 122 9.63 14.21 -9.75
N GLU A 123 8.60 14.32 -8.92
CA GLU A 123 8.74 14.66 -7.50
C GLU A 123 9.56 13.62 -6.70
N GLY A 124 9.55 12.37 -7.17
CA GLY A 124 10.31 11.26 -6.56
C GLY A 124 11.71 11.08 -7.14
N GLN A 125 12.01 11.69 -8.28
CA GLN A 125 13.32 11.58 -8.92
C GLN A 125 14.37 12.35 -8.10
N GLY A 126 15.44 11.65 -7.70
CA GLY A 126 16.51 12.25 -6.90
C GLY A 126 16.20 12.51 -5.42
N ALA A 127 15.00 12.22 -4.93
CA ALA A 127 14.69 12.27 -3.51
C ALA A 127 15.39 11.15 -2.75
N SER A 128 15.82 11.40 -1.51
CA SER A 128 16.42 10.36 -0.66
C SER A 128 15.43 9.26 -0.30
N TYR A 129 14.16 9.64 -0.08
CA TYR A 129 13.04 8.72 0.19
C TYR A 129 11.84 9.07 -0.69
N THR A 130 11.05 8.07 -1.03
CA THR A 130 9.76 8.25 -1.72
C THR A 130 8.66 7.53 -0.94
N ALA A 131 7.51 8.17 -0.77
CA ALA A 131 6.35 7.54 -0.15
C ALA A 131 5.35 7.09 -1.23
N ASP A 132 5.23 5.77 -1.41
CA ASP A 132 4.20 5.12 -2.24
C ASP A 132 3.01 4.75 -1.36
N LYS A 133 1.95 5.50 -1.47
CA LYS A 133 0.72 5.28 -0.72
C LYS A 133 -0.34 4.69 -1.63
N LEU A 134 -0.30 3.39 -1.82
CA LEU A 134 -1.37 2.64 -2.47
C LEU A 134 -1.99 1.66 -1.47
N PRO A 135 -3.19 1.97 -0.92
CA PRO A 135 -3.80 1.14 0.13
C PRO A 135 -3.81 -0.34 -0.23
N HIS A 136 -4.28 -0.71 -1.41
CA HIS A 136 -4.38 -2.10 -1.88
C HIS A 136 -3.04 -2.84 -2.06
N ASN A 137 -1.90 -2.16 -1.92
CA ASN A 137 -0.61 -2.85 -1.87
C ASN A 137 -0.49 -3.79 -0.66
N PHE A 138 -1.44 -3.79 0.26
CA PHE A 138 -1.52 -4.83 1.30
C PHE A 138 -1.57 -6.25 0.72
N VAL A 139 -2.12 -6.44 -0.48
CA VAL A 139 -2.09 -7.74 -1.18
C VAL A 139 -0.68 -8.11 -1.63
N ASN A 140 0.13 -7.12 -1.96
CA ASN A 140 1.45 -7.29 -2.56
C ASN A 140 2.61 -7.15 -1.56
N VAL A 141 2.34 -7.09 -0.26
CA VAL A 141 3.35 -6.94 0.81
C VAL A 141 4.48 -7.98 0.65
N GLY A 142 4.14 -9.23 0.35
CA GLY A 142 5.14 -10.26 0.10
C GLY A 142 6.04 -9.97 -1.10
N LEU A 143 5.51 -9.43 -2.21
CA LEU A 143 6.31 -9.01 -3.35
C LEU A 143 7.18 -7.80 -3.01
N ILE A 144 6.61 -6.79 -2.35
CA ILE A 144 7.35 -5.59 -1.90
C ILE A 144 8.57 -6.02 -1.07
N HIS A 145 8.36 -6.88 -0.08
CA HIS A 145 9.45 -7.35 0.77
C HIS A 145 10.50 -8.20 0.04
N ARG A 146 10.12 -8.84 -1.08
CA ARG A 146 11.06 -9.60 -1.93
C ARG A 146 11.93 -8.70 -2.80
N ILE A 147 11.37 -7.62 -3.36
CA ILE A 147 12.10 -6.71 -4.25
C ILE A 147 12.74 -5.53 -3.51
N PHE A 148 12.21 -5.17 -2.35
CA PHE A 148 12.71 -4.11 -1.47
C PHE A 148 12.78 -4.60 -0.01
N PRO A 149 13.72 -5.49 0.34
CA PRO A 149 13.77 -6.12 1.67
C PRO A 149 13.97 -5.14 2.83
N GLU A 150 14.60 -3.99 2.56
CA GLU A 150 14.92 -2.95 3.55
C GLU A 150 13.93 -1.76 3.52
N ALA A 151 12.90 -1.81 2.66
CA ALA A 151 11.93 -0.73 2.56
C ALA A 151 10.99 -0.73 3.78
N PRO A 152 10.80 0.42 4.45
CA PRO A 152 9.77 0.54 5.47
C PRO A 152 8.38 0.27 4.90
N ILE A 153 7.62 -0.58 5.58
CA ILE A 153 6.21 -0.83 5.28
C ILE A 153 5.39 -0.32 6.45
N ILE A 154 4.46 0.57 6.17
CA ILE A 154 3.57 1.20 7.15
C ILE A 154 2.17 0.69 6.91
N HIS A 155 1.60 0.01 7.89
CA HIS A 155 0.23 -0.52 7.85
C HIS A 155 -0.69 0.34 8.70
N VAL A 156 -1.60 1.05 8.04
CA VAL A 156 -2.59 1.90 8.69
C VAL A 156 -3.89 1.13 8.89
N MET A 157 -4.23 0.90 10.15
CA MET A 157 -5.47 0.24 10.57
C MET A 157 -6.53 1.29 10.92
N ARG A 158 -7.79 0.91 10.84
CA ARG A 158 -8.95 1.69 11.29
C ARG A 158 -10.04 0.77 11.78
N ASP A 159 -10.90 1.24 12.71
CA ASP A 159 -12.08 0.46 13.13
C ASP A 159 -12.82 -0.06 11.90
N PRO A 160 -13.06 -1.38 11.79
CA PRO A 160 -13.64 -1.97 10.58
C PRO A 160 -15.02 -1.42 10.23
N ARG A 161 -15.80 -0.99 11.22
CA ARG A 161 -17.16 -0.43 11.01
C ARG A 161 -17.05 0.97 10.44
N ASP A 162 -16.19 1.83 10.99
CA ASP A 162 -15.95 3.18 10.52
C ASP A 162 -15.29 3.18 9.14
N ASN A 163 -14.35 2.27 8.93
CA ASN A 163 -13.73 2.06 7.63
C ASN A 163 -14.76 1.59 6.60
N GLY A 164 -15.59 0.62 6.96
CA GLY A 164 -16.67 0.10 6.12
C GLY A 164 -17.67 1.19 5.75
N LEU A 165 -18.17 1.94 6.72
CA LEU A 165 -19.10 3.05 6.48
C LEU A 165 -18.50 4.11 5.56
N SER A 166 -17.23 4.50 5.82
CA SER A 166 -16.52 5.49 5.00
C SER A 166 -16.32 5.04 3.55
N ASN A 167 -16.09 3.75 3.33
CA ASN A 167 -16.00 3.17 1.99
C ASN A 167 -17.38 3.15 1.30
N PHE A 168 -18.43 2.71 2.01
CA PHE A 168 -19.79 2.59 1.46
C PHE A 168 -20.40 3.94 1.06
N GLN A 169 -20.09 5.00 1.80
CA GLN A 169 -20.55 6.36 1.54
C GLN A 169 -19.76 7.07 0.43
N GLN A 170 -18.56 6.56 0.10
CA GLN A 170 -17.70 7.21 -0.89
C GLN A 170 -18.13 6.81 -2.30
N ASN A 171 -18.42 7.81 -3.14
CA ASN A 171 -18.64 7.57 -4.56
C ASN A 171 -17.28 7.38 -5.27
N PHE A 172 -16.80 6.15 -5.29
CA PHE A 172 -15.59 5.81 -6.05
C PHE A 172 -15.94 5.78 -7.54
N GLY A 173 -15.14 6.47 -8.35
CA GLY A 173 -15.34 6.47 -9.80
C GLY A 173 -15.31 5.03 -10.35
N ALA A 174 -16.41 4.63 -11.00
CA ALA A 174 -16.59 3.28 -11.59
C ALA A 174 -15.48 2.86 -12.57
N LYS A 175 -14.69 3.82 -13.02
CA LYS A 175 -13.70 3.69 -14.10
C LYS A 175 -12.54 2.74 -13.80
N TYR A 176 -12.28 2.40 -12.54
CA TYR A 176 -11.04 1.72 -12.14
C TYR A 176 -11.24 0.32 -11.52
N GLY A 177 -12.47 -0.21 -11.51
CA GLY A 177 -12.78 -1.61 -11.14
C GLY A 177 -12.35 -2.08 -9.73
N GLY A 178 -11.26 -1.53 -9.20
CA GLY A 178 -10.65 -1.96 -7.94
C GLY A 178 -11.44 -1.63 -6.67
N MET A 179 -12.45 -0.76 -6.76
CA MET A 179 -13.29 -0.33 -5.63
C MET A 179 -14.71 -0.89 -5.71
N GLY A 180 -14.93 -1.92 -6.52
CA GLY A 180 -16.26 -2.50 -6.74
C GLY A 180 -16.91 -3.11 -5.49
N PHE A 181 -16.11 -3.48 -4.50
CA PHE A 181 -16.58 -3.96 -3.20
C PHE A 181 -17.34 -2.88 -2.41
N ALA A 182 -17.04 -1.60 -2.61
CA ALA A 182 -17.60 -0.49 -1.82
C ALA A 182 -19.09 -0.21 -2.08
N PHE A 183 -19.68 -0.78 -3.13
CA PHE A 183 -21.06 -0.53 -3.51
C PHE A 183 -22.05 -1.58 -3.00
N ASP A 184 -21.59 -2.53 -2.19
CA ASP A 184 -22.40 -3.59 -1.61
C ASP A 184 -21.85 -3.96 -0.23
N LEU A 185 -22.72 -4.06 0.77
CA LEU A 185 -22.29 -4.29 2.16
C LEU A 185 -21.69 -5.70 2.36
N GLU A 186 -22.21 -6.72 1.68
CA GLU A 186 -21.67 -8.08 1.77
C GLU A 186 -20.31 -8.18 1.09
N HIS A 187 -20.15 -7.53 -0.07
CA HIS A 187 -18.87 -7.43 -0.76
C HIS A 187 -17.84 -6.70 0.09
N LEU A 188 -18.23 -5.60 0.71
CA LEU A 188 -17.39 -4.80 1.59
C LEU A 188 -16.96 -5.58 2.83
N ALA A 189 -17.88 -6.28 3.47
CA ALA A 189 -17.57 -7.15 4.61
C ALA A 189 -16.60 -8.29 4.20
N SER A 190 -16.80 -8.88 3.02
CA SER A 190 -15.89 -9.89 2.48
C SER A 190 -14.49 -9.32 2.21
N GLU A 191 -14.39 -8.12 1.62
CA GLU A 191 -13.11 -7.44 1.37
C GLU A 191 -12.36 -7.17 2.69
N ILE A 192 -13.04 -6.58 3.69
CA ILE A 192 -12.48 -6.29 5.01
C ILE A 192 -11.98 -7.58 5.70
N ASN A 193 -12.78 -8.65 5.67
CA ASN A 193 -12.39 -9.92 6.29
C ASN A 193 -11.16 -10.53 5.61
N ASN A 194 -11.09 -10.50 4.27
CA ASN A 194 -9.94 -11.02 3.55
C ASN A 194 -8.68 -10.16 3.76
N TYR A 195 -8.84 -8.84 3.83
CA TYR A 195 -7.76 -7.92 4.20
C TYR A 195 -7.19 -8.27 5.59
N TRP A 196 -8.03 -8.39 6.63
CA TRP A 196 -7.55 -8.74 7.97
C TRP A 196 -6.87 -10.10 8.03
N ARG A 197 -7.41 -11.10 7.32
CA ARG A 197 -6.79 -12.44 7.22
C ARG A 197 -5.41 -12.36 6.57
N LEU A 198 -5.27 -11.58 5.52
CA LEU A 198 -4.00 -11.42 4.81
C LEU A 198 -2.98 -10.62 5.63
N MET A 199 -3.38 -9.52 6.27
CA MET A 199 -2.49 -8.75 7.16
C MET A 199 -2.04 -9.58 8.37
N LYS A 200 -2.95 -10.35 8.99
CA LYS A 200 -2.60 -11.33 10.03
C LYS A 200 -1.57 -12.35 9.54
N HIS A 201 -1.67 -12.77 8.29
CA HIS A 201 -0.71 -13.68 7.69
C HIS A 201 0.67 -13.04 7.51
N TRP A 202 0.76 -11.82 6.96
CA TRP A 202 2.04 -11.11 6.81
C TRP A 202 2.75 -10.92 8.15
N ARG A 203 2.00 -10.56 9.17
CA ARG A 203 2.50 -10.47 10.56
C ARG A 203 3.01 -11.82 11.06
N LYS A 204 2.22 -12.87 10.87
CA LYS A 204 2.56 -14.24 11.33
C LYS A 204 3.86 -14.75 10.71
N ILE A 205 4.12 -14.46 9.45
CA ILE A 205 5.35 -14.89 8.77
C ILE A 205 6.55 -13.96 8.99
N GLY A 206 6.37 -12.89 9.77
CA GLY A 206 7.45 -11.99 10.21
C GLY A 206 7.86 -10.95 9.18
N VAL A 207 6.95 -10.49 8.30
CA VAL A 207 7.26 -9.33 7.44
C VAL A 207 7.38 -8.09 8.33
N PRO A 208 8.52 -7.36 8.31
CA PRO A 208 8.69 -6.16 9.13
C PRO A 208 7.71 -5.07 8.68
N MET A 209 6.88 -4.61 9.60
CA MET A 209 5.94 -3.52 9.37
C MET A 209 5.74 -2.74 10.67
N ILE A 210 5.59 -1.40 10.58
CA ILE A 210 5.00 -0.65 11.68
C ILE A 210 3.48 -0.61 11.47
N GLU A 211 2.74 -0.84 12.55
CA GLU A 211 1.28 -0.90 12.52
C GLU A 211 0.72 0.04 13.58
N PHE A 212 -0.29 0.82 13.21
CA PHE A 212 -0.98 1.71 14.14
C PHE A 212 -2.43 1.92 13.71
N TRP A 213 -3.27 2.32 14.65
CA TRP A 213 -4.64 2.69 14.38
C TRP A 213 -4.74 4.16 13.97
N TYR A 214 -5.59 4.43 12.99
CA TYR A 214 -5.91 5.80 12.58
C TYR A 214 -6.38 6.66 13.76
N GLU A 215 -7.16 6.05 14.64
CA GLU A 215 -7.68 6.67 15.85
C GLU A 215 -6.56 7.11 16.78
N ASP A 216 -5.51 6.30 16.95
CA ASP A 216 -4.33 6.65 17.75
C ASP A 216 -3.56 7.81 17.10
N LEU A 217 -3.40 7.77 15.75
CA LEU A 217 -2.74 8.86 15.02
C LEU A 217 -3.48 10.20 15.20
N VAL A 218 -4.81 10.18 15.26
CA VAL A 218 -5.61 11.41 15.46
C VAL A 218 -5.55 11.90 16.91
N ASN A 219 -5.57 10.98 17.88
CA ASN A 219 -5.59 11.32 19.30
C ASN A 219 -4.19 11.65 19.85
N GLU A 220 -3.16 10.96 19.37
CA GLU A 220 -1.77 11.07 19.85
C GLU A 220 -0.82 11.40 18.69
N GLN A 221 -1.18 12.40 17.89
CA GLN A 221 -0.56 12.72 16.60
C GLN A 221 0.96 12.82 16.67
N GLU A 222 1.51 13.53 17.66
CA GLU A 222 2.95 13.73 17.79
C GLU A 222 3.67 12.42 18.10
N VAL A 223 3.14 11.63 19.02
CA VAL A 223 3.74 10.33 19.44
C VAL A 223 3.81 9.37 18.27
N ILE A 224 2.68 9.19 17.58
CA ILE A 224 2.60 8.26 16.42
C ILE A 224 3.46 8.80 15.27
N SER A 225 3.45 10.09 14.99
CA SER A 225 4.27 10.68 13.92
C SER A 225 5.76 10.49 14.18
N LYS A 226 6.23 10.69 15.43
CA LYS A 226 7.63 10.44 15.82
C LYS A 226 8.00 8.97 15.62
N ALA A 227 7.12 8.04 16.02
CA ALA A 227 7.35 6.61 15.82
C ALA A 227 7.46 6.24 14.34
N LEU A 228 6.60 6.81 13.47
CA LEU A 228 6.62 6.60 12.02
C LEU A 228 7.92 7.11 11.38
N ILE A 229 8.32 8.33 11.71
CA ILE A 229 9.55 8.95 11.20
C ILE A 229 10.77 8.11 11.60
N ASN A 230 10.87 7.75 12.89
CA ASN A 230 11.96 6.91 13.39
C ASN A 230 12.00 5.52 12.71
N TYR A 231 10.84 4.89 12.52
CA TYR A 231 10.75 3.60 11.83
C TYR A 231 11.24 3.68 10.37
N CYS A 232 11.03 4.81 9.70
CA CYS A 232 11.56 5.06 8.36
C CYS A 232 13.08 5.30 8.34
N GLY A 233 13.73 5.40 9.51
CA GLY A 233 15.15 5.74 9.65
C GLY A 233 15.44 7.22 9.42
N LEU A 234 14.44 8.08 9.65
CA LEU A 234 14.51 9.52 9.48
C LEU A 234 14.64 10.22 10.83
N GLN A 235 15.29 11.39 10.82
CA GLN A 235 15.35 12.26 11.99
C GLN A 235 14.07 13.09 12.13
N TRP A 236 13.65 13.41 13.35
CA TRP A 236 12.50 14.25 13.57
C TRP A 236 12.76 15.69 13.10
N GLU A 237 11.79 16.29 12.41
CA GLU A 237 11.75 17.70 12.04
C GLU A 237 10.51 18.35 12.66
N GLU A 238 10.66 19.51 13.31
CA GLU A 238 9.55 20.19 14.02
C GLU A 238 8.39 20.56 13.09
N GLY A 239 8.67 20.86 11.83
CA GLY A 239 7.66 21.17 10.82
C GLY A 239 6.69 20.03 10.48
N ILE A 240 6.95 18.80 10.89
CA ILE A 240 6.15 17.62 10.52
C ILE A 240 4.70 17.73 11.02
N LEU A 241 4.48 18.32 12.19
CA LEU A 241 3.12 18.52 12.73
C LEU A 241 2.33 19.64 12.03
N GLU A 242 2.99 20.42 11.19
CA GLU A 242 2.37 21.50 10.43
C GLU A 242 1.92 21.08 9.02
N PHE A 243 1.78 19.75 8.77
CA PHE A 243 1.41 19.18 7.48
C PHE A 243 0.16 19.82 6.85
N HIS A 244 -0.77 20.35 7.64
CA HIS A 244 -1.98 21.05 7.18
C HIS A 244 -1.67 22.39 6.48
N LYS A 245 -0.48 22.97 6.71
CA LYS A 245 -0.01 24.21 6.06
C LYS A 245 0.56 23.97 4.65
N LEU A 246 0.85 22.71 4.29
CA LEU A 246 1.40 22.38 2.98
C LEU A 246 0.39 22.60 1.86
N LYS A 247 0.71 23.50 0.92
CA LYS A 247 -0.10 23.78 -0.30
C LYS A 247 0.05 22.68 -1.36
N ARG A 248 -0.08 21.41 -0.98
CA ARG A 248 0.09 20.31 -1.92
C ARG A 248 -1.23 19.87 -2.55
N ARG A 249 -1.21 19.53 -3.85
CA ARG A 249 -2.35 18.87 -4.52
C ARG A 249 -2.39 17.38 -4.13
N VAL A 250 -3.25 17.03 -3.18
CA VAL A 250 -3.56 15.64 -2.85
C VAL A 250 -4.58 15.12 -3.88
N LYS A 251 -4.23 14.09 -4.64
CA LYS A 251 -5.10 13.51 -5.71
C LYS A 251 -5.81 12.25 -5.21
N THR A 252 -6.49 12.29 -4.07
CA THR A 252 -7.24 11.13 -3.53
C THR A 252 -8.65 11.52 -3.08
N ALA A 253 -9.52 10.52 -2.88
CA ALA A 253 -10.88 10.73 -2.37
C ALA A 253 -10.93 11.38 -0.97
N SER A 254 -9.79 11.48 -0.27
CA SER A 254 -9.67 12.05 1.09
C SER A 254 -9.19 13.51 1.13
N VAL A 255 -9.09 14.20 -0.03
CA VAL A 255 -8.52 15.57 -0.14
C VAL A 255 -9.13 16.56 0.86
N GLY A 256 -10.46 16.54 1.02
CA GLY A 256 -11.16 17.46 1.92
C GLY A 256 -10.93 17.18 3.41
N GLN A 257 -10.58 15.94 3.77
CA GLN A 257 -10.45 15.50 5.15
C GLN A 257 -9.05 15.76 5.73
N VAL A 258 -8.02 15.76 4.89
CA VAL A 258 -6.61 15.96 5.31
C VAL A 258 -6.28 17.46 5.56
N ARG A 259 -7.12 18.37 5.07
CA ARG A 259 -6.90 19.84 5.20
C ARG A 259 -7.54 20.47 6.43
N ASN A 260 -8.39 19.74 7.13
CA ASN A 260 -8.99 20.19 8.38
C ASN A 260 -8.15 19.69 9.55
N LYS A 261 -7.83 20.63 10.45
CA LYS A 261 -7.12 20.32 11.69
C LYS A 261 -8.07 19.64 12.66
#